data_728110ec681dcb267fa65fb04e5666fd
#
_entry.id   728110ec681dcb267fa65fb04e5666fd
#
_cell.length_a   1.000
_cell.length_b   1.000
_cell.length_c   1.000
_cell.angle_alpha   90.00
_cell.angle_beta   90.00
_cell.angle_gamma   90.00
#
_symmetry.space_group_name_H-M   'P 1'
#
loop_
_entity.id
_entity.type
_entity.pdbx_description
1 polymer ?
#
loop_
_entity_poly.entity_id
_entity_poly.type
_entity_poly.pdbx_seq_one_letter_code
_entity_poly.pdbx_strand_id
1 'polypeptide(L)'
;VATVLKWEGILIDPLGALVAVLVFEFIASGGEEFTQHALLQFGKIITIGVLIGLVAAYFLYYIIRHQWLPRYLLNVFTLALVLLVFVLSDKLASESGLLSVVVMGMVLGNLEVPNFKQILDFKESLSILLISVLFIMLAANINLADLYLLANINCLMLFLVVVLVLRPVGVFLSTRGSELNFREKVFISWVGPRGIVAAGIASLFGLRLSLDGVAEAHWITPLVFMIVLGTVLVNATTARWLAKVLNVIQAASDGILMIGSNLASRFLAQYLNERQRHVILVDNNAVSIQEARKSGLEAVQANIFTEDLNDHFEMLDMGCLMAMTSNSQLNK
;
A
#
# COMPACT_ATOMS: atom_id res chain seq x y z
N VAL A 1 -10.28 0.98 7.62
CA VAL A 1 -9.60 2.24 7.24
C VAL A 1 -8.21 1.98 6.70
N ALA A 2 -7.33 1.26 7.43
CA ALA A 2 -5.95 0.99 6.99
C ALA A 2 -5.89 0.28 5.62
N THR A 3 -6.73 -0.73 5.41
CA THR A 3 -6.83 -1.46 4.14
C THR A 3 -7.23 -0.54 2.98
N VAL A 4 -8.21 0.34 3.20
CA VAL A 4 -8.65 1.31 2.17
C VAL A 4 -7.52 2.25 1.78
N LEU A 5 -6.81 2.82 2.75
CA LEU A 5 -5.67 3.71 2.48
C LEU A 5 -4.51 2.99 1.77
N LYS A 6 -4.27 1.71 2.13
CA LYS A 6 -3.25 0.90 1.46
C LYS A 6 -3.61 0.64 -0.01
N TRP A 7 -4.83 0.23 -0.30
CA TRP A 7 -5.29 0.00 -1.67
C TRP A 7 -5.37 1.29 -2.48
N GLU A 8 -5.81 2.38 -1.86
CA GLU A 8 -5.80 3.68 -2.49
C GLU A 8 -4.38 4.08 -2.92
N GLY A 9 -3.38 3.93 -2.03
CA GLY A 9 -1.98 4.24 -2.35
C GLY A 9 -1.43 3.41 -3.51
N ILE A 10 -1.83 2.13 -3.63
CA ILE A 10 -1.40 1.25 -4.72
C ILE A 10 -2.02 1.66 -6.06
N LEU A 11 -3.31 2.02 -6.07
CA LEU A 11 -4.06 2.27 -7.31
C LEU A 11 -3.92 3.71 -7.81
N ILE A 12 -3.70 4.68 -6.90
CA ILE A 12 -3.66 6.10 -7.28
C ILE A 12 -2.48 6.43 -8.18
N ASP A 13 -1.33 5.78 -7.99
CA ASP A 13 -0.12 6.06 -8.75
C ASP A 13 -0.26 5.69 -10.24
N PRO A 14 -0.62 4.44 -10.62
CA PRO A 14 -0.78 4.12 -12.04
C PRO A 14 -1.98 4.82 -12.69
N LEU A 15 -3.11 4.98 -11.97
CA LEU A 15 -4.26 5.71 -12.50
C LEU A 15 -3.99 7.21 -12.63
N GLY A 16 -3.28 7.79 -11.67
CA GLY A 16 -2.85 9.19 -11.72
C GLY A 16 -1.89 9.46 -12.88
N ALA A 17 -0.95 8.54 -13.12
CA ALA A 17 -0.05 8.60 -14.27
C ALA A 17 -0.83 8.59 -15.59
N LEU A 18 -1.78 7.67 -15.75
CA LEU A 18 -2.61 7.58 -16.94
C LEU A 18 -3.43 8.85 -17.19
N VAL A 19 -4.04 9.41 -16.16
CA VAL A 19 -4.78 10.68 -16.28
C VAL A 19 -3.85 11.85 -16.63
N ALA A 20 -2.65 11.89 -16.05
CA ALA A 20 -1.66 12.91 -16.36
C ALA A 20 -1.21 12.86 -17.81
N VAL A 21 -1.00 11.65 -18.39
CA VAL A 21 -0.71 11.47 -19.81
C VAL A 21 -1.85 12.01 -20.67
N LEU A 22 -3.10 11.70 -20.34
CA LEU A 22 -4.26 12.21 -21.08
C LEU A 22 -4.33 13.76 -21.06
N VAL A 23 -4.10 14.37 -19.89
CA VAL A 23 -4.08 15.83 -19.77
C VAL A 23 -2.91 16.44 -20.55
N PHE A 24 -1.73 15.79 -20.49
CA PHE A 24 -0.56 16.24 -21.27
C PHE A 24 -0.85 16.21 -22.77
N GLU A 25 -1.36 15.11 -23.30
CA GLU A 25 -1.73 14.96 -24.73
C GLU A 25 -2.79 15.99 -25.15
N PHE A 26 -3.76 16.28 -24.28
CA PHE A 26 -4.77 17.32 -24.52
C PHE A 26 -4.14 18.71 -24.67
N ILE A 27 -3.22 19.07 -23.78
CA ILE A 27 -2.54 20.37 -23.83
C ILE A 27 -1.62 20.44 -25.06
N ALA A 28 -0.87 19.37 -25.34
CA ALA A 28 0.08 19.32 -26.44
C ALA A 28 -0.59 19.34 -27.83
N SER A 29 -1.80 18.74 -27.96
CA SER A 29 -2.54 18.69 -29.24
C SER A 29 -3.35 19.96 -29.56
N GLY A 30 -3.36 20.96 -28.68
CA GLY A 30 -4.12 22.19 -28.90
C GLY A 30 -5.65 22.02 -28.90
N GLY A 31 -6.18 20.85 -28.54
CA GLY A 31 -7.61 20.61 -28.26
C GLY A 31 -8.49 20.19 -29.44
N GLU A 32 -8.06 20.25 -30.69
CA GLU A 32 -8.95 20.02 -31.84
C GLU A 32 -9.02 18.55 -32.35
N GLU A 33 -7.97 17.74 -32.17
CA GLU A 33 -7.95 16.32 -32.61
C GLU A 33 -7.90 15.30 -31.45
N PHE A 34 -8.20 15.76 -30.27
CA PHE A 34 -7.95 15.03 -29.02
C PHE A 34 -8.66 13.69 -28.88
N THR A 35 -9.89 13.53 -29.38
CA THR A 35 -10.78 12.48 -28.90
C THR A 35 -10.40 11.07 -29.36
N GLN A 36 -9.99 10.88 -30.60
CA GLN A 36 -9.68 9.54 -31.13
C GLN A 36 -8.27 9.10 -30.79
N HIS A 37 -7.28 9.96 -30.95
CA HIS A 37 -5.87 9.60 -30.74
C HIS A 37 -5.57 9.34 -29.25
N ALA A 38 -6.05 10.21 -28.37
CA ALA A 38 -5.89 10.06 -26.93
C ALA A 38 -6.59 8.82 -26.38
N LEU A 39 -7.81 8.51 -26.84
CA LEU A 39 -8.52 7.29 -26.46
C LEU A 39 -7.84 6.02 -26.95
N LEU A 40 -7.28 6.02 -28.15
CA LEU A 40 -6.49 4.90 -28.68
C LEU A 40 -5.19 4.71 -27.90
N GLN A 41 -4.47 5.78 -27.59
CA GLN A 41 -3.27 5.72 -26.74
C GLN A 41 -3.61 5.18 -25.35
N PHE A 42 -4.63 5.69 -24.71
CA PHE A 42 -5.12 5.22 -23.41
C PHE A 42 -5.49 3.73 -23.44
N GLY A 43 -6.26 3.32 -24.45
CA GLY A 43 -6.60 1.91 -24.65
C GLY A 43 -5.37 1.02 -24.86
N LYS A 44 -4.37 1.50 -25.61
CA LYS A 44 -3.10 0.82 -25.81
C LYS A 44 -2.32 0.65 -24.52
N ILE A 45 -2.21 1.70 -23.69
CA ILE A 45 -1.51 1.67 -22.41
C ILE A 45 -2.14 0.63 -21.47
N ILE A 46 -3.48 0.66 -21.34
CA ILE A 46 -4.20 -0.30 -20.50
C ILE A 46 -4.00 -1.72 -21.01
N THR A 47 -4.20 -1.95 -22.31
CA THR A 47 -4.13 -3.30 -22.89
C THR A 47 -2.73 -3.88 -22.73
N ILE A 48 -1.69 -3.13 -23.05
CA ILE A 48 -0.30 -3.58 -22.93
C ILE A 48 0.07 -3.79 -21.46
N GLY A 49 -0.26 -2.85 -20.60
CA GLY A 49 0.03 -2.96 -19.16
C GLY A 49 -0.63 -4.19 -18.53
N VAL A 50 -1.91 -4.42 -18.80
CA VAL A 50 -2.63 -5.59 -18.28
C VAL A 50 -2.08 -6.89 -18.87
N LEU A 51 -1.88 -6.99 -20.17
CA LEU A 51 -1.39 -8.22 -20.81
C LEU A 51 0.01 -8.60 -20.33
N ILE A 52 0.95 -7.65 -20.32
CA ILE A 52 2.32 -7.90 -19.86
C ILE A 52 2.33 -8.25 -18.37
N GLY A 53 1.56 -7.53 -17.54
CA GLY A 53 1.43 -7.83 -16.12
C GLY A 53 0.88 -9.23 -15.84
N LEU A 54 -0.16 -9.66 -16.56
CA LEU A 54 -0.72 -11.01 -16.45
C LEU A 54 0.30 -12.08 -16.87
N VAL A 55 0.91 -11.93 -18.04
CA VAL A 55 1.90 -12.90 -18.53
C VAL A 55 3.06 -13.02 -17.55
N ALA A 56 3.59 -11.91 -17.05
CA ALA A 56 4.67 -11.92 -16.08
C ALA A 56 4.29 -12.55 -14.74
N ALA A 57 3.07 -12.32 -14.27
CA ALA A 57 2.56 -12.93 -13.04
C ALA A 57 2.49 -14.44 -13.16
N TYR A 58 1.88 -14.95 -14.22
CA TYR A 58 1.78 -16.40 -14.45
C TYR A 58 3.14 -17.04 -14.71
N PHE A 59 4.05 -16.34 -15.38
CA PHE A 59 5.42 -16.80 -15.58
C PHE A 59 6.17 -16.94 -14.25
N LEU A 60 6.11 -15.94 -13.39
CA LEU A 60 6.73 -15.99 -12.06
C LEU A 60 6.10 -17.09 -11.19
N TYR A 61 4.77 -17.17 -11.18
CA TYR A 61 4.03 -18.20 -10.47
C TYR A 61 4.47 -19.60 -10.90
N TYR A 62 4.59 -19.84 -12.21
CA TYR A 62 5.01 -21.12 -12.75
C TYR A 62 6.42 -21.52 -12.30
N ILE A 63 7.37 -20.57 -12.35
CA ILE A 63 8.75 -20.77 -11.92
C ILE A 63 8.83 -21.14 -10.43
N ILE A 64 8.09 -20.41 -9.59
CA ILE A 64 8.10 -20.62 -8.14
C ILE A 64 7.45 -21.97 -7.80
N ARG A 65 6.31 -22.28 -8.43
CA ARG A 65 5.58 -23.52 -8.18
C ARG A 65 6.38 -24.77 -8.55
N HIS A 66 7.15 -24.73 -9.63
CA HIS A 66 7.99 -25.84 -10.08
C HIS A 66 9.38 -25.84 -9.43
N GLN A 67 9.65 -24.91 -8.51
CA GLN A 67 10.93 -24.81 -7.79
C GLN A 67 12.16 -24.77 -8.72
N TRP A 68 12.06 -24.14 -9.88
CA TRP A 68 13.16 -24.02 -10.84
C TRP A 68 14.30 -23.15 -10.32
N LEU A 69 14.02 -22.31 -9.31
CA LEU A 69 15.00 -21.41 -8.71
C LEU A 69 15.33 -21.83 -7.28
N PRO A 70 16.61 -21.82 -6.89
CA PRO A 70 17.01 -21.96 -5.50
C PRO A 70 16.42 -20.82 -4.65
N ARG A 71 16.08 -21.10 -3.40
CA ARG A 71 15.44 -20.13 -2.49
C ARG A 71 16.22 -18.83 -2.33
N TYR A 72 17.56 -18.89 -2.31
CA TYR A 72 18.40 -17.70 -2.15
C TYR A 72 18.40 -16.74 -3.36
N LEU A 73 18.05 -17.24 -4.55
CA LEU A 73 17.94 -16.42 -5.76
C LEU A 73 16.55 -15.86 -5.99
N LEU A 74 15.54 -16.34 -5.28
CA LEU A 74 14.14 -16.01 -5.53
C LEU A 74 13.88 -14.51 -5.41
N ASN A 75 14.41 -13.86 -4.37
CA ASN A 75 14.22 -12.43 -4.14
C ASN A 75 14.85 -11.58 -5.25
N VAL A 76 16.09 -11.91 -5.63
CA VAL A 76 16.82 -11.17 -6.68
C VAL A 76 16.17 -11.38 -8.04
N PHE A 77 15.77 -12.61 -8.35
CA PHE A 77 15.08 -12.93 -9.60
C PHE A 77 13.74 -12.20 -9.70
N THR A 78 12.94 -12.21 -8.62
CA THR A 78 11.66 -11.49 -8.59
C THR A 78 11.86 -10.01 -8.83
N LEU A 79 12.84 -9.39 -8.18
CA LEU A 79 13.16 -7.97 -8.38
C LEU A 79 13.60 -7.69 -9.82
N ALA A 80 14.49 -8.52 -10.37
CA ALA A 80 14.96 -8.37 -11.74
C ALA A 80 13.81 -8.51 -12.75
N LEU A 81 12.91 -9.46 -12.53
CA LEU A 81 11.72 -9.66 -13.37
C LEU A 81 10.77 -8.47 -13.30
N VAL A 82 10.52 -7.92 -12.10
CA VAL A 82 9.67 -6.72 -11.93
C VAL A 82 10.24 -5.54 -12.70
N LEU A 83 11.56 -5.29 -12.59
CA LEU A 83 12.24 -4.23 -13.35
C LEU A 83 12.19 -4.47 -14.85
N LEU A 84 12.39 -5.72 -15.31
CA LEU A 84 12.28 -6.09 -16.71
C LEU A 84 10.87 -5.83 -17.25
N VAL A 85 9.84 -6.26 -16.53
CA VAL A 85 8.44 -6.07 -16.88
C VAL A 85 8.10 -4.58 -16.99
N PHE A 86 8.53 -3.80 -16.00
CA PHE A 86 8.36 -2.35 -16.01
C PHE A 86 8.97 -1.71 -17.28
N VAL A 87 10.25 -1.96 -17.52
CA VAL A 87 10.98 -1.36 -18.68
C VAL A 87 10.44 -1.85 -20.01
N LEU A 88 10.10 -3.14 -20.11
CA LEU A 88 9.57 -3.72 -21.34
C LEU A 88 8.20 -3.14 -21.70
N SER A 89 7.32 -3.04 -20.69
CA SER A 89 5.99 -2.45 -20.86
C SER A 89 6.08 -0.98 -21.25
N ASP A 90 6.92 -0.22 -20.56
CA ASP A 90 7.10 1.22 -20.80
C ASP A 90 7.67 1.54 -22.19
N LYS A 91 8.55 0.67 -22.71
CA LYS A 91 9.04 0.78 -24.09
C LYS A 91 7.97 0.51 -25.15
N LEU A 92 6.98 -0.33 -24.86
CA LEU A 92 5.89 -0.66 -25.79
C LEU A 92 4.77 0.39 -25.77
N ALA A 93 4.49 0.91 -24.60
CA ALA A 93 3.57 2.03 -24.41
C ALA A 93 4.03 2.86 -23.22
N SER A 94 4.32 4.13 -23.45
CA SER A 94 4.78 5.07 -22.41
C SER A 94 3.83 5.04 -21.22
N GLU A 95 4.39 4.99 -19.99
CA GLU A 95 3.67 4.94 -18.71
C GLU A 95 2.86 3.63 -18.42
N SER A 96 2.92 2.63 -19.31
CA SER A 96 2.26 1.34 -19.04
C SER A 96 3.02 0.46 -18.05
N GLY A 97 4.28 0.77 -17.76
CA GLY A 97 5.15 0.02 -16.85
C GLY A 97 4.59 -0.06 -15.43
N LEU A 98 4.09 1.06 -14.91
CA LEU A 98 3.47 1.09 -13.57
C LEU A 98 2.23 0.19 -13.50
N LEU A 99 1.37 0.26 -14.50
CA LEU A 99 0.17 -0.56 -14.56
C LEU A 99 0.51 -2.05 -14.64
N SER A 100 1.50 -2.42 -15.46
CA SER A 100 1.90 -3.83 -15.62
C SER A 100 2.42 -4.44 -14.31
N VAL A 101 3.22 -3.71 -13.54
CA VAL A 101 3.74 -4.18 -12.26
C VAL A 101 2.62 -4.28 -11.21
N VAL A 102 1.67 -3.33 -11.19
CA VAL A 102 0.51 -3.40 -10.29
C VAL A 102 -0.37 -4.60 -10.62
N VAL A 103 -0.68 -4.83 -11.90
CA VAL A 103 -1.46 -6.03 -12.33
C VAL A 103 -0.72 -7.31 -11.96
N MET A 104 0.59 -7.37 -12.21
CA MET A 104 1.42 -8.51 -11.80
C MET A 104 1.33 -8.76 -10.29
N GLY A 105 1.43 -7.72 -9.47
CA GLY A 105 1.33 -7.80 -8.01
C GLY A 105 -0.05 -8.25 -7.53
N MET A 106 -1.14 -7.73 -8.13
CA MET A 106 -2.51 -8.14 -7.80
C MET A 106 -2.77 -9.60 -8.13
N VAL A 107 -2.30 -10.08 -9.27
CA VAL A 107 -2.46 -11.48 -9.67
C VAL A 107 -1.68 -12.41 -8.74
N LEU A 108 -0.41 -12.09 -8.46
CA LEU A 108 0.41 -12.90 -7.53
C LEU A 108 -0.14 -12.91 -6.11
N GLY A 109 -0.72 -11.80 -5.66
CA GLY A 109 -1.35 -11.71 -4.34
C GLY A 109 -2.64 -12.54 -4.20
N ASN A 110 -3.29 -12.90 -5.31
CA ASN A 110 -4.48 -13.76 -5.33
C ASN A 110 -4.16 -15.23 -5.65
N LEU A 111 -2.90 -15.54 -5.99
CA LEU A 111 -2.45 -16.91 -6.24
C LEU A 111 -1.77 -17.46 -4.98
N GLU A 112 -1.99 -18.75 -4.71
CA GLU A 112 -1.26 -19.46 -3.64
C GLU A 112 0.18 -19.73 -4.07
N VAL A 113 1.06 -18.77 -3.78
CA VAL A 113 2.49 -18.85 -4.13
C VAL A 113 3.29 -19.43 -2.96
N PRO A 114 3.99 -20.57 -3.14
CA PRO A 114 4.84 -21.12 -2.10
C PRO A 114 5.95 -20.14 -1.69
N ASN A 115 6.24 -20.04 -0.38
CA ASN A 115 7.26 -19.12 0.17
C ASN A 115 7.05 -17.62 -0.13
N PHE A 116 5.81 -17.21 -0.40
CA PHE A 116 5.49 -15.83 -0.76
C PHE A 116 5.86 -14.82 0.34
N LYS A 117 5.80 -15.24 1.60
CA LYS A 117 6.16 -14.39 2.75
C LYS A 117 7.60 -13.87 2.68
N GLN A 118 8.57 -14.72 2.30
CA GLN A 118 9.97 -14.29 2.15
C GLN A 118 10.15 -13.21 1.07
N ILE A 119 9.37 -13.31 -0.02
CA ILE A 119 9.37 -12.29 -1.09
C ILE A 119 8.77 -10.99 -0.58
N LEU A 120 7.68 -11.06 0.20
CA LEU A 120 7.02 -9.89 0.78
C LEU A 120 7.92 -9.16 1.78
N ASP A 121 8.56 -9.86 2.70
CA ASP A 121 9.45 -9.27 3.72
C ASP A 121 10.64 -8.55 3.08
N PHE A 122 11.27 -9.19 2.07
CA PHE A 122 12.35 -8.57 1.31
C PHE A 122 11.89 -7.31 0.56
N LYS A 123 10.74 -7.43 -0.13
CA LYS A 123 10.15 -6.32 -0.89
C LYS A 123 9.77 -5.16 0.02
N GLU A 124 9.22 -5.41 1.20
CA GLU A 124 8.84 -4.38 2.17
C GLU A 124 10.06 -3.60 2.64
N SER A 125 11.12 -4.29 3.05
CA SER A 125 12.38 -3.68 3.48
C SER A 125 13.03 -2.85 2.37
N LEU A 126 13.06 -3.38 1.14
CA LEU A 126 13.59 -2.69 -0.02
C LEU A 126 12.75 -1.45 -0.37
N SER A 127 11.42 -1.55 -0.30
CA SER A 127 10.52 -0.44 -0.58
C SER A 127 10.71 0.71 0.40
N ILE A 128 10.83 0.41 1.71
CA ILE A 128 11.10 1.44 2.74
C ILE A 128 12.42 2.16 2.45
N LEU A 129 13.47 1.41 2.10
CA LEU A 129 14.77 1.98 1.77
C LEU A 129 14.69 2.88 0.53
N LEU A 130 14.11 2.38 -0.56
CA LEU A 130 13.99 3.12 -1.82
C LEU A 130 13.13 4.37 -1.67
N ILE A 131 11.99 4.28 -0.98
CA ILE A 131 11.12 5.43 -0.69
C ILE A 131 11.87 6.47 0.12
N SER A 132 12.62 6.06 1.15
CA SER A 132 13.39 6.98 1.99
C SER A 132 14.47 7.72 1.19
N VAL A 133 15.25 7.00 0.37
CA VAL A 133 16.26 7.59 -0.52
C VAL A 133 15.62 8.56 -1.50
N LEU A 134 14.50 8.18 -2.08
CA LEU A 134 13.81 8.97 -3.08
C LEU A 134 13.23 10.27 -2.48
N PHE A 135 12.68 10.22 -1.26
CA PHE A 135 12.25 11.45 -0.55
C PHE A 135 13.43 12.37 -0.20
N ILE A 136 14.58 11.81 0.17
CA ILE A 136 15.79 12.61 0.43
C ILE A 136 16.25 13.29 -0.86
N MET A 137 16.33 12.56 -1.97
CA MET A 137 16.71 13.11 -3.27
C MET A 137 15.72 14.17 -3.75
N LEU A 138 14.42 13.94 -3.53
CA LEU A 138 13.37 14.89 -3.87
C LEU A 138 13.54 16.19 -3.08
N ALA A 139 13.73 16.09 -1.77
CA ALA A 139 13.95 17.24 -0.90
C ALA A 139 15.23 18.01 -1.25
N ALA A 140 16.29 17.28 -1.62
CA ALA A 140 17.56 17.90 -2.02
C ALA A 140 17.49 18.64 -3.37
N ASN A 141 16.56 18.25 -4.26
CA ASN A 141 16.40 18.86 -5.58
C ASN A 141 15.48 20.09 -5.59
N ILE A 142 14.91 20.47 -4.45
CA ILE A 142 14.07 21.67 -4.33
C ILE A 142 14.96 22.92 -4.35
N ASN A 143 14.74 23.79 -5.31
CA ASN A 143 15.35 25.11 -5.32
C ASN A 143 14.67 26.05 -4.32
N LEU A 144 15.46 26.75 -3.50
CA LEU A 144 14.94 27.77 -2.59
C LEU A 144 14.17 28.87 -3.32
N ALA A 145 14.56 29.18 -4.56
CA ALA A 145 13.86 30.14 -5.42
C ALA A 145 12.41 29.69 -5.72
N ASP A 146 12.19 28.39 -5.94
CA ASP A 146 10.85 27.86 -6.21
C ASP A 146 9.95 27.96 -4.97
N LEU A 147 10.53 27.84 -3.77
CA LEU A 147 9.81 28.07 -2.50
C LEU A 147 9.33 29.52 -2.34
N TYR A 148 10.11 30.50 -2.78
CA TYR A 148 9.66 31.90 -2.79
C TYR A 148 8.51 32.16 -3.78
N LEU A 149 8.52 31.49 -4.93
CA LEU A 149 7.42 31.53 -5.88
C LEU A 149 6.12 30.99 -5.27
N LEU A 150 6.22 29.96 -4.43
CA LEU A 150 5.09 29.33 -3.74
C LEU A 150 4.54 30.16 -2.56
N ALA A 151 5.27 31.19 -2.09
CA ALA A 151 4.80 32.11 -1.05
C ALA A 151 3.64 33.02 -1.51
N ASN A 152 3.14 32.83 -2.74
CA ASN A 152 2.00 33.55 -3.28
C ASN A 152 0.69 33.05 -2.64
N ILE A 153 -0.20 33.99 -2.31
CA ILE A 153 -1.52 33.66 -1.74
C ILE A 153 -2.34 32.73 -2.63
N ASN A 154 -2.19 32.80 -3.94
CA ASN A 154 -2.89 31.93 -4.90
C ASN A 154 -2.43 30.47 -4.80
N CYS A 155 -1.13 30.24 -4.59
CA CYS A 155 -0.58 28.90 -4.39
C CYS A 155 -1.08 28.29 -3.08
N LEU A 156 -1.09 29.11 -2.00
CA LEU A 156 -1.65 28.66 -0.71
C LEU A 156 -3.15 28.36 -0.84
N MET A 157 -3.89 29.19 -1.54
CA MET A 157 -5.32 28.97 -1.79
C MET A 157 -5.55 27.68 -2.60
N LEU A 158 -4.75 27.42 -3.65
CA LEU A 158 -4.79 26.18 -4.39
C LEU A 158 -4.53 24.98 -3.49
N PHE A 159 -3.49 25.04 -2.64
CA PHE A 159 -3.18 23.97 -1.68
C PHE A 159 -4.36 23.68 -0.74
N LEU A 160 -4.96 24.74 -0.17
CA LEU A 160 -6.12 24.60 0.72
C LEU A 160 -7.33 24.01 -0.01
N VAL A 161 -7.60 24.44 -1.24
CA VAL A 161 -8.71 23.88 -2.05
C VAL A 161 -8.47 22.38 -2.32
N VAL A 162 -7.26 21.99 -2.68
CA VAL A 162 -6.93 20.56 -2.92
C VAL A 162 -7.12 19.72 -1.66
N VAL A 163 -6.65 20.20 -0.51
CA VAL A 163 -6.67 19.44 0.75
C VAL A 163 -8.04 19.45 1.42
N LEU A 164 -8.71 20.62 1.46
CA LEU A 164 -9.94 20.81 2.24
C LEU A 164 -11.22 20.64 1.42
N VAL A 165 -11.15 20.73 0.10
CA VAL A 165 -12.33 20.66 -0.76
C VAL A 165 -12.27 19.44 -1.67
N LEU A 166 -11.29 19.38 -2.57
CA LEU A 166 -11.23 18.30 -3.58
C LEU A 166 -11.08 16.92 -2.96
N ARG A 167 -10.21 16.80 -1.97
CA ARG A 167 -9.98 15.52 -1.30
C ARG A 167 -11.21 15.02 -0.51
N PRO A 168 -11.81 15.79 0.40
CA PRO A 168 -13.05 15.38 1.07
C PRO A 168 -14.18 15.06 0.10
N VAL A 169 -14.43 15.94 -0.89
CA VAL A 169 -15.48 15.70 -1.88
C VAL A 169 -15.26 14.37 -2.62
N GLY A 170 -14.02 14.10 -3.07
CA GLY A 170 -13.68 12.83 -3.72
C GLY A 170 -13.95 11.63 -2.83
N VAL A 171 -13.52 11.66 -1.56
CA VAL A 171 -13.73 10.56 -0.61
C VAL A 171 -15.21 10.38 -0.30
N PHE A 172 -15.96 11.43 -0.03
CA PHE A 172 -17.38 11.31 0.27
C PHE A 172 -18.22 10.83 -0.92
N LEU A 173 -17.85 11.20 -2.14
CA LEU A 173 -18.48 10.70 -3.36
C LEU A 173 -18.17 9.22 -3.60
N SER A 174 -16.90 8.82 -3.48
CA SER A 174 -16.47 7.45 -3.75
C SER A 174 -16.91 6.46 -2.67
N THR A 175 -17.10 6.92 -1.42
CA THR A 175 -17.56 6.07 -0.32
C THR A 175 -19.08 6.13 -0.11
N ARG A 176 -19.82 6.67 -1.08
CA ARG A 176 -21.29 6.73 -1.03
C ARG A 176 -21.85 5.30 -1.14
N GLY A 177 -22.48 4.83 -0.06
CA GLY A 177 -22.98 3.44 0.03
C GLY A 177 -22.02 2.43 0.65
N SER A 178 -20.85 2.86 1.13
CA SER A 178 -19.95 2.00 1.90
C SER A 178 -20.37 1.92 3.37
N GLU A 179 -19.98 0.86 4.05
CA GLU A 179 -20.20 0.65 5.50
C GLU A 179 -19.33 1.53 6.40
N LEU A 180 -18.50 2.40 5.81
CA LEU A 180 -17.60 3.29 6.56
C LEU A 180 -18.38 4.34 7.34
N ASN A 181 -18.01 4.51 8.62
CA ASN A 181 -18.56 5.55 9.48
C ASN A 181 -18.14 6.96 9.04
N PHE A 182 -18.93 7.98 9.38
CA PHE A 182 -18.60 9.37 9.06
C PHE A 182 -17.20 9.78 9.55
N ARG A 183 -16.81 9.36 10.76
CA ARG A 183 -15.49 9.64 11.34
C ARG A 183 -14.36 9.01 10.55
N GLU A 184 -14.55 7.81 10.04
CA GLU A 184 -13.60 7.11 9.17
C GLU A 184 -13.46 7.82 7.82
N LYS A 185 -14.57 8.27 7.22
CA LYS A 185 -14.56 9.06 5.97
C LYS A 185 -13.81 10.37 6.14
N VAL A 186 -14.01 11.07 7.24
CA VAL A 186 -13.25 12.28 7.57
C VAL A 186 -11.76 11.97 7.74
N PHE A 187 -11.42 10.89 8.42
CA PHE A 187 -10.02 10.49 8.57
C PHE A 187 -9.36 10.15 7.24
N ILE A 188 -10.01 9.35 6.38
CA ILE A 188 -9.53 9.02 5.03
C ILE A 188 -9.39 10.29 4.17
N SER A 189 -10.32 11.23 4.29
CA SER A 189 -10.28 12.52 3.57
C SER A 189 -9.04 13.34 3.95
N TRP A 190 -8.62 13.27 5.19
CA TRP A 190 -7.45 13.99 5.68
C TRP A 190 -6.15 13.26 5.36
N VAL A 191 -6.06 11.98 5.72
CA VAL A 191 -4.86 11.13 5.56
C VAL A 191 -4.89 10.46 4.19
N GLY A 192 -4.71 11.24 3.14
CA GLY A 192 -4.60 10.68 1.79
C GLY A 192 -3.17 10.28 1.47
N PRO A 193 -2.91 9.05 0.98
CA PRO A 193 -1.61 8.72 0.45
C PRO A 193 -1.27 9.65 -0.73
N ARG A 194 -0.02 10.10 -0.81
CA ARG A 194 0.48 10.92 -1.92
C ARG A 194 1.65 10.20 -2.56
N GLY A 195 1.47 9.85 -3.84
CA GLY A 195 2.51 9.19 -4.61
C GLY A 195 3.60 10.15 -5.03
N ILE A 196 4.82 9.68 -4.92
CA ILE A 196 6.01 10.36 -5.44
C ILE A 196 6.03 10.34 -6.97
N VAL A 197 5.33 9.38 -7.57
CA VAL A 197 5.15 9.24 -9.02
C VAL A 197 4.55 10.52 -9.60
N ALA A 198 3.59 11.14 -8.92
CA ALA A 198 2.99 12.41 -9.34
C ALA A 198 4.04 13.53 -9.49
N ALA A 199 5.01 13.61 -8.57
CA ALA A 199 6.08 14.60 -8.66
C ALA A 199 7.04 14.31 -9.84
N GLY A 200 7.36 13.05 -10.08
CA GLY A 200 8.19 12.63 -11.22
C GLY A 200 7.53 12.96 -12.57
N ILE A 201 6.26 12.61 -12.72
CA ILE A 201 5.47 12.88 -13.93
C ILE A 201 5.30 14.38 -14.14
N ALA A 202 5.00 15.14 -13.08
CA ALA A 202 4.89 16.60 -13.16
C ALA A 202 6.20 17.25 -13.61
N SER A 203 7.35 16.76 -13.14
CA SER A 203 8.66 17.24 -13.57
C SER A 203 8.92 16.93 -15.04
N LEU A 204 8.62 15.71 -15.48
CA LEU A 204 8.80 15.31 -16.88
C LEU A 204 7.92 16.11 -17.84
N PHE A 205 6.63 16.23 -17.54
CA PHE A 205 5.68 16.93 -18.39
C PHE A 205 5.85 18.46 -18.31
N GLY A 206 6.17 19.00 -17.13
CA GLY A 206 6.50 20.42 -16.99
C GLY A 206 7.70 20.80 -17.85
N LEU A 207 8.75 19.94 -17.89
CA LEU A 207 9.91 20.17 -18.74
C LEU A 207 9.55 20.07 -20.23
N ARG A 208 8.80 19.05 -20.65
CA ARG A 208 8.38 18.88 -22.06
C ARG A 208 7.53 20.05 -22.53
N LEU A 209 6.50 20.42 -21.79
CA LEU A 209 5.64 21.58 -22.13
C LEU A 209 6.41 22.89 -22.16
N SER A 210 7.41 23.07 -21.30
CA SER A 210 8.32 24.22 -21.36
C SER A 210 9.15 24.26 -22.64
N LEU A 211 9.64 23.09 -23.12
CA LEU A 211 10.38 22.98 -24.38
C LEU A 211 9.47 23.23 -25.59
N ASP A 212 8.20 22.84 -25.52
CA ASP A 212 7.17 23.10 -26.53
C ASP A 212 6.66 24.54 -26.52
N GLY A 213 7.20 25.40 -25.63
CA GLY A 213 6.89 26.82 -25.59
C GLY A 213 5.55 27.17 -24.93
N VAL A 214 4.96 26.24 -24.18
CA VAL A 214 3.72 26.49 -23.42
C VAL A 214 4.02 27.48 -22.30
N ALA A 215 3.30 28.60 -22.32
CA ALA A 215 3.41 29.62 -21.29
C ALA A 215 3.08 29.01 -19.90
N GLU A 216 3.84 29.44 -18.88
CA GLU A 216 3.60 29.04 -17.49
C GLU A 216 3.82 27.55 -17.15
N ALA A 217 4.29 26.70 -18.08
CA ALA A 217 4.61 25.30 -17.81
C ALA A 217 5.63 25.11 -16.67
N HIS A 218 6.49 26.09 -16.44
CA HIS A 218 7.46 26.10 -15.34
C HIS A 218 6.84 26.08 -13.94
N TRP A 219 5.56 26.43 -13.77
CA TRP A 219 4.84 26.36 -12.50
C TRP A 219 4.39 24.93 -12.13
N ILE A 220 4.28 24.02 -13.10
CA ILE A 220 3.71 22.67 -12.87
C ILE A 220 4.52 21.93 -11.83
N THR A 221 5.84 21.87 -12.01
CA THR A 221 6.73 21.13 -11.09
C THR A 221 6.70 21.69 -9.67
N PRO A 222 6.96 22.99 -9.42
CA PRO A 222 6.91 23.57 -8.07
C PRO A 222 5.56 23.39 -7.38
N LEU A 223 4.43 23.57 -8.09
CA LEU A 223 3.10 23.43 -7.52
C LEU A 223 2.80 21.98 -7.08
N VAL A 224 3.13 21.00 -7.91
CA VAL A 224 2.93 19.59 -7.54
C VAL A 224 3.83 19.20 -6.37
N PHE A 225 5.08 19.65 -6.37
CA PHE A 225 5.99 19.42 -5.24
C PHE A 225 5.44 20.05 -3.94
N MET A 226 4.94 21.28 -3.99
CA MET A 226 4.30 21.92 -2.84
C MET A 226 3.14 21.08 -2.30
N ILE A 227 2.26 20.59 -3.18
CA ILE A 227 1.12 19.76 -2.77
C ILE A 227 1.60 18.44 -2.16
N VAL A 228 2.56 17.76 -2.77
CA VAL A 228 3.08 16.49 -2.26
C VAL A 228 3.75 16.68 -0.90
N LEU A 229 4.75 17.56 -0.81
CA LEU A 229 5.49 17.79 0.43
C LEU A 229 4.62 18.41 1.52
N GLY A 230 3.81 19.42 1.17
CA GLY A 230 2.92 20.07 2.12
C GLY A 230 1.92 19.09 2.72
N THR A 231 1.33 18.22 1.91
CA THR A 231 0.38 17.21 2.41
C THR A 231 1.09 16.12 3.22
N VAL A 232 2.29 15.70 2.85
CA VAL A 232 3.09 14.74 3.64
C VAL A 232 3.42 15.32 5.01
N LEU A 233 3.88 16.57 5.08
CA LEU A 233 4.20 17.25 6.35
C LEU A 233 2.95 17.42 7.23
N VAL A 234 1.84 17.87 6.66
CA VAL A 234 0.57 18.00 7.38
C VAL A 234 0.09 16.65 7.89
N ASN A 235 0.14 15.61 7.07
CA ASN A 235 -0.29 14.28 7.47
C ASN A 235 0.63 13.69 8.55
N ALA A 236 1.96 13.80 8.39
CA ALA A 236 2.91 13.28 9.36
C ALA A 236 2.75 13.90 10.76
N THR A 237 2.42 15.19 10.81
CA THR A 237 2.25 15.91 12.08
C THR A 237 0.88 15.72 12.70
N THR A 238 -0.19 15.63 11.88
CA THR A 238 -1.57 15.70 12.36
C THR A 238 -2.31 14.37 12.38
N ALA A 239 -1.89 13.35 11.60
CA ALA A 239 -2.63 12.11 11.45
C ALA A 239 -2.86 11.38 12.79
N ARG A 240 -1.82 11.29 13.63
CA ARG A 240 -1.92 10.61 14.94
C ARG A 240 -2.88 11.34 15.89
N TRP A 241 -2.85 12.66 15.88
CA TRP A 241 -3.74 13.47 16.70
C TRP A 241 -5.18 13.34 16.21
N LEU A 242 -5.39 13.45 14.90
CA LEU A 242 -6.71 13.33 14.29
C LEU A 242 -7.32 11.93 14.50
N ALA A 243 -6.51 10.88 14.37
CA ALA A 243 -6.95 9.50 14.63
C ALA A 243 -7.47 9.32 16.08
N LYS A 244 -6.84 9.98 17.05
CA LYS A 244 -7.28 9.98 18.45
C LYS A 244 -8.59 10.76 18.64
N VAL A 245 -8.68 11.95 18.06
CA VAL A 245 -9.87 12.82 18.17
C VAL A 245 -11.10 12.16 17.55
N LEU A 246 -10.92 11.52 16.40
CA LEU A 246 -12.00 10.84 15.68
C LEU A 246 -12.32 9.45 16.24
N ASN A 247 -11.54 8.94 17.22
CA ASN A 247 -11.67 7.57 17.74
C ASN A 247 -11.65 6.50 16.61
N VAL A 248 -10.81 6.70 15.61
CA VAL A 248 -10.58 5.75 14.51
C VAL A 248 -9.43 4.78 14.82
N ILE A 249 -8.74 5.01 15.92
CA ILE A 249 -7.74 4.07 16.42
C ILE A 249 -8.51 2.86 16.94
N GLN A 250 -8.18 1.70 16.39
CA GLN A 250 -8.64 0.43 16.94
C GLN A 250 -8.25 0.42 18.43
N ALA A 251 -9.20 0.15 19.32
CA ALA A 251 -8.92 0.01 20.73
C ALA A 251 -7.75 -0.99 20.88
N ALA A 252 -6.85 -0.71 21.82
CA ALA A 252 -5.77 -1.65 22.09
C ALA A 252 -6.40 -3.02 22.25
N SER A 253 -6.02 -3.94 21.39
CA SER A 253 -6.57 -5.27 21.34
C SER A 253 -6.35 -5.92 22.71
N ASP A 254 -7.44 -6.27 23.38
CA ASP A 254 -7.42 -6.84 24.72
C ASP A 254 -7.30 -8.38 24.68
N GLY A 255 -7.18 -8.95 23.49
CA GLY A 255 -7.01 -10.38 23.28
C GLY A 255 -5.64 -10.89 23.73
N ILE A 256 -5.60 -12.10 24.19
CA ILE A 256 -4.40 -12.78 24.69
C ILE A 256 -4.16 -14.02 23.85
N LEU A 257 -3.02 -14.06 23.15
CA LEU A 257 -2.56 -15.22 22.44
C LEU A 257 -1.70 -16.07 23.37
N MET A 258 -2.17 -17.26 23.71
CA MET A 258 -1.42 -18.22 24.53
C MET A 258 -0.80 -19.30 23.68
N ILE A 259 0.52 -19.43 23.73
CA ILE A 259 1.27 -20.50 23.06
C ILE A 259 1.52 -21.63 24.04
N GLY A 260 1.00 -22.80 23.69
CA GLY A 260 1.03 -24.01 24.51
C GLY A 260 -0.32 -24.26 25.20
N SER A 261 -0.92 -25.43 24.94
CA SER A 261 -2.21 -25.86 25.45
C SER A 261 -2.06 -26.94 26.53
N ASN A 262 -1.25 -26.66 27.56
CA ASN A 262 -1.13 -27.52 28.74
C ASN A 262 -2.25 -27.26 29.76
N LEU A 263 -2.31 -28.08 30.83
CA LEU A 263 -3.34 -27.95 31.84
C LEU A 263 -3.37 -26.55 32.50
N ALA A 264 -2.20 -25.96 32.75
CA ALA A 264 -2.08 -24.65 33.39
C ALA A 264 -2.54 -23.52 32.44
N SER A 265 -2.16 -23.58 31.16
CA SER A 265 -2.61 -22.59 30.19
C SER A 265 -4.10 -22.67 29.92
N ARG A 266 -4.69 -23.86 29.90
CA ARG A 266 -6.15 -24.04 29.76
C ARG A 266 -6.91 -23.47 30.97
N PHE A 267 -6.43 -23.72 32.16
CA PHE A 267 -7.02 -23.17 33.37
C PHE A 267 -6.95 -21.66 33.43
N LEU A 268 -5.79 -21.08 33.05
CA LEU A 268 -5.61 -19.64 32.98
C LEU A 268 -6.47 -19.01 31.89
N ALA A 269 -6.55 -19.65 30.73
CA ALA A 269 -7.38 -19.21 29.62
C ALA A 269 -8.87 -19.18 30.00
N GLN A 270 -9.35 -20.20 30.71
CA GLN A 270 -10.72 -20.25 31.22
C GLN A 270 -10.99 -19.12 32.21
N TYR A 271 -10.09 -18.88 33.15
CA TYR A 271 -10.19 -17.80 34.12
C TYR A 271 -10.22 -16.41 33.46
N LEU A 272 -9.41 -16.21 32.41
CA LEU A 272 -9.37 -14.95 31.67
C LEU A 272 -10.63 -14.75 30.82
N ASN A 273 -11.14 -15.83 30.21
CA ASN A 273 -12.34 -15.81 29.39
C ASN A 273 -13.59 -15.48 30.23
N GLU A 274 -13.68 -15.99 31.46
CA GLU A 274 -14.72 -15.62 32.44
C GLU A 274 -14.70 -14.12 32.78
N ARG A 275 -13.55 -13.47 32.64
CA ARG A 275 -13.38 -12.02 32.83
C ARG A 275 -13.50 -11.20 31.56
N GLN A 276 -14.14 -11.77 30.54
CA GLN A 276 -14.37 -11.12 29.22
C GLN A 276 -13.09 -10.74 28.47
N ARG A 277 -11.98 -11.44 28.74
CA ARG A 277 -10.77 -11.34 27.91
C ARG A 277 -10.82 -12.40 26.83
N HIS A 278 -10.70 -11.98 25.58
CA HIS A 278 -10.62 -12.91 24.45
C HIS A 278 -9.26 -13.64 24.48
N VAL A 279 -9.29 -14.97 24.60
CA VAL A 279 -8.07 -15.79 24.68
C VAL A 279 -8.09 -16.85 23.61
N ILE A 280 -7.03 -16.90 22.80
CA ILE A 280 -6.81 -17.96 21.81
C ILE A 280 -5.61 -18.79 22.23
N LEU A 281 -5.81 -20.10 22.32
CA LEU A 281 -4.75 -21.06 22.58
C LEU A 281 -4.18 -21.61 21.27
N VAL A 282 -2.85 -21.63 21.14
CA VAL A 282 -2.18 -22.20 19.98
C VAL A 282 -1.19 -23.27 20.43
N ASP A 283 -1.31 -24.47 19.85
CA ASP A 283 -0.40 -25.58 20.10
C ASP A 283 -0.28 -26.44 18.83
N ASN A 284 0.82 -27.09 18.66
CA ASN A 284 1.03 -28.04 17.58
C ASN A 284 0.40 -29.43 17.90
N ASN A 285 0.14 -29.74 19.18
CA ASN A 285 -0.40 -31.01 19.60
C ASN A 285 -1.94 -31.05 19.45
N ALA A 286 -2.40 -31.87 18.50
CA ALA A 286 -3.83 -32.03 18.22
C ALA A 286 -4.66 -32.49 19.43
N VAL A 287 -4.10 -33.33 20.29
CA VAL A 287 -4.79 -33.86 21.48
C VAL A 287 -5.05 -32.72 22.48
N SER A 288 -4.02 -31.91 22.78
CA SER A 288 -4.11 -30.76 23.68
C SER A 288 -5.11 -29.71 23.18
N ILE A 289 -5.13 -29.45 21.87
CA ILE A 289 -6.10 -28.53 21.24
C ILE A 289 -7.53 -29.09 21.32
N GLN A 290 -7.71 -30.39 21.10
CA GLN A 290 -9.03 -31.00 21.19
C GLN A 290 -9.60 -30.96 22.62
N GLU A 291 -8.73 -31.13 23.62
CA GLU A 291 -9.12 -30.97 25.03
C GLU A 291 -9.47 -29.52 25.37
N ALA A 292 -8.72 -28.53 24.87
CA ALA A 292 -9.05 -27.13 25.06
C ALA A 292 -10.42 -26.77 24.46
N ARG A 293 -10.69 -27.24 23.24
CA ARG A 293 -12.00 -27.05 22.58
C ARG A 293 -13.15 -27.72 23.33
N LYS A 294 -12.92 -28.91 23.90
CA LYS A 294 -13.93 -29.57 24.77
C LYS A 294 -14.23 -28.78 26.01
N SER A 295 -13.28 -27.99 26.51
CA SER A 295 -13.46 -27.08 27.66
C SER A 295 -14.10 -25.73 27.27
N GLY A 296 -14.57 -25.57 26.03
CA GLY A 296 -15.20 -24.33 25.53
C GLY A 296 -14.22 -23.20 25.25
N LEU A 297 -12.92 -23.49 25.13
CA LEU A 297 -11.89 -22.51 24.80
C LEU A 297 -11.64 -22.45 23.29
N GLU A 298 -11.36 -21.27 22.81
CA GLU A 298 -10.92 -21.07 21.42
C GLU A 298 -9.48 -21.55 21.28
N ALA A 299 -9.25 -22.52 20.41
CA ALA A 299 -7.95 -23.14 20.27
C ALA A 299 -7.66 -23.53 18.82
N VAL A 300 -6.46 -23.23 18.37
CA VAL A 300 -5.99 -23.43 17.02
C VAL A 300 -4.78 -24.36 17.02
N GLN A 301 -4.83 -25.38 16.16
CA GLN A 301 -3.68 -26.23 15.94
C GLN A 301 -2.80 -25.57 14.87
N ALA A 302 -1.63 -25.09 15.27
CA ALA A 302 -0.68 -24.49 14.35
C ALA A 302 0.75 -24.63 14.88
N ASN A 303 1.69 -24.72 13.98
CA ASN A 303 3.12 -24.67 14.32
C ASN A 303 3.62 -23.23 14.17
N ILE A 304 3.85 -22.57 15.30
CA ILE A 304 4.29 -21.16 15.37
C ILE A 304 5.60 -20.85 14.63
N PHE A 305 6.40 -21.85 14.30
CA PHE A 305 7.67 -21.67 13.59
C PHE A 305 7.54 -21.80 12.07
N THR A 306 6.51 -22.48 11.59
CA THR A 306 6.39 -22.83 10.18
C THR A 306 5.13 -22.32 9.52
N GLU A 307 4.12 -21.99 10.31
CA GLU A 307 2.81 -21.52 9.84
C GLU A 307 2.59 -20.05 10.17
N ASP A 308 1.89 -19.35 9.28
CA ASP A 308 1.47 -17.97 9.54
C ASP A 308 0.18 -18.00 10.38
N LEU A 309 0.26 -17.49 11.59
CA LEU A 309 -0.88 -17.44 12.49
C LEU A 309 -2.01 -16.54 11.97
N ASN A 310 -1.71 -15.60 11.06
CA ASN A 310 -2.73 -14.77 10.41
C ASN A 310 -3.70 -15.58 9.52
N ASP A 311 -3.29 -16.77 9.07
CA ASP A 311 -4.14 -17.64 8.27
C ASP A 311 -5.24 -18.32 9.09
N HIS A 312 -5.10 -18.33 10.41
CA HIS A 312 -5.98 -19.03 11.33
C HIS A 312 -6.90 -18.11 12.15
N PHE A 313 -6.45 -16.87 12.42
CA PHE A 313 -7.21 -15.85 13.14
C PHE A 313 -6.61 -14.46 12.94
N GLU A 314 -7.40 -13.41 13.14
CA GLU A 314 -6.92 -12.04 13.02
C GLU A 314 -6.00 -11.68 14.20
N MET A 315 -4.67 -11.68 13.98
CA MET A 315 -3.69 -11.26 15.00
C MET A 315 -3.86 -9.82 15.47
N LEU A 316 -4.58 -9.00 14.70
CA LEU A 316 -4.90 -7.61 15.04
C LEU A 316 -5.72 -7.48 16.34
N ASP A 317 -6.43 -8.54 16.75
CA ASP A 317 -7.22 -8.57 17.97
C ASP A 317 -6.41 -9.03 19.19
N MET A 318 -5.14 -9.43 19.01
CA MET A 318 -4.27 -9.92 20.07
C MET A 318 -3.32 -8.84 20.57
N GLY A 319 -3.51 -8.38 21.81
CA GLY A 319 -2.70 -7.33 22.43
C GLY A 319 -1.56 -7.87 23.32
N CYS A 320 -1.64 -9.13 23.71
CA CYS A 320 -0.64 -9.78 24.58
C CYS A 320 -0.35 -11.19 24.08
N LEU A 321 0.94 -11.56 24.12
CA LEU A 321 1.39 -12.92 23.83
C LEU A 321 1.92 -13.54 25.12
N MET A 322 1.41 -14.71 25.47
CA MET A 322 1.87 -15.50 26.60
C MET A 322 2.40 -16.86 26.16
N ALA A 323 3.70 -17.09 26.26
CA ALA A 323 4.29 -18.40 25.98
C ALA A 323 4.26 -19.25 27.27
N MET A 324 3.51 -20.33 27.21
CA MET A 324 3.35 -21.30 28.32
C MET A 324 3.64 -22.73 27.85
N THR A 325 4.70 -22.89 27.08
CA THR A 325 5.13 -24.21 26.59
C THR A 325 6.00 -24.93 27.61
N SER A 326 6.14 -26.24 27.47
CA SER A 326 7.09 -27.02 28.27
C SER A 326 8.57 -26.75 27.90
N ASN A 327 8.81 -26.04 26.82
CA ASN A 327 10.15 -25.68 26.36
C ASN A 327 10.55 -24.28 26.88
N SER A 328 11.51 -24.25 27.82
CA SER A 328 11.98 -23.01 28.43
C SER A 328 12.65 -22.02 27.44
N GLN A 329 13.10 -22.46 26.27
CA GLN A 329 13.63 -21.58 25.23
C GLN A 329 12.54 -20.83 24.46
N LEU A 330 11.34 -21.40 24.41
CA LEU A 330 10.17 -20.79 23.79
C LEU A 330 9.45 -19.78 24.69
N ASN A 331 9.67 -19.89 25.99
CA ASN A 331 9.02 -19.05 26.99
C ASN A 331 9.85 -17.78 27.34
N LYS A 332 11.00 -17.59 26.66
CA LYS A 332 11.84 -16.39 26.77
C LYS A 332 11.57 -15.44 25.61
#